data_5d8c972170d650a36950e4c4a1a25868
#
_entry.id   5d8c972170d650a36950e4c4a1a25868
#
_cell.length_a   1.000
_cell.length_b   1.000
_cell.length_c   1.000
_cell.angle_alpha   90.00
_cell.angle_beta   90.00
_cell.angle_gamma   90.00
#
_symmetry.space_group_name_H-M   'P 1'
#
loop_
_entity.id
_entity.type
_entity.pdbx_description
1 polymer ?
#
loop_
_entity_poly.entity_id
_entity_poly.type
_entity_poly.pdbx_seq_one_letter_code
_entity_poly.pdbx_strand_id
1 'polypeptide(L)'
;YFLKRSKVKIKTIVIDKRYQNTRKQLNKELSKQIEDFININKEYFEKFGKIYIYYDNGQEQLNYILDSAFSSFSNVEKIVEFDHEEERLFQVSDMLTFIDKLYYKKKNHISLTNAEKYFLSNEQLKHIMLSLKNKRI
;
A
#
# COMPACT_ATOMS: atom_id res chain seq x y z
N TYR A 1 -6.98 -13.83 -10.42
CA TYR A 1 -8.20 -13.71 -11.23
C TYR A 1 -9.04 -12.47 -10.88
N PHE A 2 -9.33 -12.25 -9.59
CA PHE A 2 -10.09 -11.09 -9.09
C PHE A 2 -9.50 -9.76 -9.54
N LEU A 3 -8.20 -9.52 -9.29
CA LEU A 3 -7.54 -8.25 -9.62
C LEU A 3 -7.57 -7.92 -11.12
N LYS A 4 -7.52 -8.91 -12.01
CA LYS A 4 -7.57 -8.65 -13.46
C LYS A 4 -8.91 -8.04 -13.90
N ARG A 5 -10.02 -8.45 -13.30
CA ARG A 5 -11.38 -8.02 -13.64
C ARG A 5 -11.90 -6.82 -12.84
N SER A 6 -11.30 -6.56 -11.68
CA SER A 6 -11.72 -5.44 -10.83
C SER A 6 -11.25 -4.10 -11.38
N LYS A 7 -11.95 -3.02 -11.01
CA LYS A 7 -11.54 -1.62 -11.29
C LYS A 7 -10.51 -1.11 -10.29
N VAL A 8 -9.90 -1.99 -9.51
CA VAL A 8 -8.91 -1.64 -8.48
C VAL A 8 -7.68 -0.99 -9.12
N LYS A 9 -7.21 0.09 -8.51
CA LYS A 9 -5.92 0.73 -8.74
C LYS A 9 -4.98 0.41 -7.58
N ILE A 10 -3.70 0.28 -7.86
CA ILE A 10 -2.69 -0.13 -6.88
C ILE A 10 -1.60 0.93 -6.82
N LYS A 11 -1.35 1.44 -5.62
CA LYS A 11 -0.16 2.22 -5.29
C LYS A 11 0.57 1.55 -4.16
N THR A 12 1.84 1.25 -4.36
CA THR A 12 2.72 0.72 -3.30
C THR A 12 3.76 1.77 -2.95
N ILE A 13 3.87 2.06 -1.66
CA ILE A 13 4.91 2.91 -1.10
C ILE A 13 5.93 1.98 -0.44
N VAL A 14 7.19 2.09 -0.86
CA VAL A 14 8.30 1.30 -0.30
C VAL A 14 9.28 2.25 0.36
N ILE A 15 9.52 2.05 1.66
CA ILE A 15 10.51 2.80 2.43
C ILE A 15 11.57 1.82 2.93
N ASP A 16 12.79 2.01 2.51
CA ASP A 16 13.91 1.18 2.95
C ASP A 16 14.44 1.68 4.29
N LYS A 17 14.20 0.89 5.33
CA LYS A 17 14.60 1.23 6.70
C LYS A 17 16.11 1.38 6.90
N ARG A 18 16.93 0.84 6.00
CA ARG A 18 18.39 0.98 6.06
C ARG A 18 18.85 2.42 5.90
N TYR A 19 18.02 3.26 5.26
CA TYR A 19 18.29 4.69 5.06
C TYR A 19 17.54 5.58 6.05
N GLN A 20 16.81 4.99 6.98
CA GLN A 20 16.03 5.70 8.01
C GLN A 20 16.53 5.34 9.39
N ASN A 21 17.28 6.25 10.00
CA ASN A 21 17.94 5.97 11.28
C ASN A 21 16.99 5.99 12.48
N THR A 22 15.82 6.63 12.36
CA THR A 22 14.85 6.75 13.43
C THR A 22 13.44 6.48 12.96
N ARG A 23 12.55 6.05 13.88
CA ARG A 23 11.12 5.89 13.63
C ARG A 23 10.47 7.22 13.17
N LYS A 24 10.95 8.34 13.68
CA LYS A 24 10.48 9.67 13.30
C LYS A 24 10.78 9.99 11.83
N GLN A 25 11.97 9.66 11.36
CA GLN A 25 12.33 9.83 9.93
C GLN A 25 11.50 8.93 9.03
N LEU A 26 11.28 7.68 9.45
CA LEU A 26 10.43 6.73 8.72
C LEU A 26 9.00 7.27 8.56
N ASN A 27 8.40 7.76 9.65
CA ASN A 27 7.04 8.31 9.64
C ASN A 27 6.95 9.58 8.79
N LYS A 28 7.96 10.45 8.85
CA LYS A 28 8.02 11.67 8.02
C LYS A 28 8.07 11.33 6.54
N GLU A 29 8.89 10.35 6.15
CA GLU A 29 8.98 9.91 4.76
C GLU A 29 7.69 9.26 4.29
N LEU A 30 7.06 8.43 5.12
CA LEU A 30 5.76 7.83 4.83
C LEU A 30 4.67 8.89 4.63
N SER A 31 4.57 9.86 5.55
CA SER A 31 3.64 11.00 5.45
C SER A 31 3.80 11.73 4.13
N LYS A 32 5.04 12.13 3.83
CA LYS A 32 5.35 12.82 2.59
C LYS A 32 4.92 12.04 1.34
N GLN A 33 5.25 10.76 1.26
CA GLN A 33 4.91 9.95 0.08
C GLN A 33 3.40 9.75 -0.07
N ILE A 34 2.65 9.62 1.03
CA ILE A 34 1.18 9.53 0.98
C ILE A 34 0.59 10.87 0.56
N GLU A 35 1.01 11.97 1.16
CA GLU A 35 0.55 13.32 0.82
C GLU A 35 0.84 13.67 -0.64
N ASP A 36 2.05 13.42 -1.13
CA ASP A 36 2.43 13.62 -2.52
C ASP A 36 1.52 12.80 -3.47
N PHE A 37 1.27 11.53 -3.12
CA PHE A 37 0.38 10.67 -3.90
C PHE A 37 -1.05 11.21 -3.96
N ILE A 38 -1.61 11.63 -2.83
CA ILE A 38 -2.98 12.19 -2.77
C ILE A 38 -3.05 13.48 -3.55
N ASN A 39 -2.08 14.39 -3.40
CA ASN A 39 -2.03 15.67 -4.10
C ASN A 39 -1.92 15.51 -5.62
N ILE A 40 -1.04 14.63 -6.09
CA ILE A 40 -0.88 14.35 -7.53
C ILE A 40 -2.17 13.77 -8.13
N ASN A 41 -2.93 13.01 -7.35
CA ASN A 41 -4.16 12.35 -7.80
C ASN A 41 -5.43 13.05 -7.28
N LYS A 42 -5.35 14.31 -6.87
CA LYS A 42 -6.46 15.05 -6.26
C LYS A 42 -7.71 15.02 -7.11
N GLU A 43 -7.61 15.35 -8.40
CA GLU A 43 -8.72 15.31 -9.35
C GLU A 43 -9.40 13.93 -9.47
N TYR A 44 -8.63 12.85 -9.26
CA TYR A 44 -9.19 11.50 -9.23
C TYR A 44 -10.05 11.29 -7.99
N PHE A 45 -9.59 11.72 -6.82
CA PHE A 45 -10.32 11.57 -5.56
C PHE A 45 -11.56 12.48 -5.49
N GLU A 46 -11.49 13.68 -6.07
CA GLU A 46 -12.62 14.63 -6.12
C GLU A 46 -13.82 14.14 -6.95
N LYS A 47 -13.62 13.13 -7.80
CA LYS A 47 -14.73 12.53 -8.57
C LYS A 47 -15.67 11.67 -7.74
N PHE A 48 -15.29 11.33 -6.51
CA PHE A 48 -16.09 10.47 -5.65
C PHE A 48 -16.92 11.29 -4.66
N GLY A 49 -18.20 10.94 -4.52
CA GLY A 49 -19.10 11.57 -3.54
C GLY A 49 -18.71 11.24 -2.10
N LYS A 50 -18.06 10.11 -1.86
CA LYS A 50 -17.56 9.70 -0.55
C LYS A 50 -16.31 8.81 -0.69
N ILE A 51 -15.36 8.99 0.23
CA ILE A 51 -14.10 8.25 0.29
C ILE A 51 -14.06 7.49 1.61
N TYR A 52 -13.98 6.16 1.54
CA TYR A 52 -13.80 5.31 2.71
C TYR A 52 -12.35 4.84 2.80
N ILE A 53 -11.73 5.04 3.95
CA ILE A 53 -10.35 4.62 4.22
C ILE A 53 -10.39 3.47 5.22
N TYR A 54 -9.96 2.29 4.79
CA TYR A 54 -9.76 1.12 5.64
C TYR A 54 -8.30 0.99 5.98
N TYR A 55 -7.95 0.92 7.25
CA TYR A 55 -6.57 0.74 7.70
C TYR A 55 -6.50 -0.01 9.04
N ASP A 56 -5.36 -0.64 9.31
CA ASP A 56 -5.11 -1.34 10.57
C ASP A 56 -4.91 -0.35 11.71
N ASN A 57 -5.79 -0.43 12.72
CA ASN A 57 -5.79 0.47 13.89
C ASN A 57 -4.60 0.27 14.84
N GLY A 58 -3.81 -0.79 14.67
CA GLY A 58 -2.60 -1.03 15.46
C GLY A 58 -1.47 -0.01 15.29
N GLN A 59 -1.66 1.00 14.43
CA GLN A 59 -0.66 2.04 14.13
C GLN A 59 -1.24 3.44 14.32
N GLU A 60 -1.22 3.97 15.55
CA GLU A 60 -1.69 5.34 15.86
C GLU A 60 -1.11 6.41 14.92
N GLN A 61 0.16 6.29 14.58
CA GLN A 61 0.85 7.22 13.68
C GLN A 61 0.22 7.27 12.28
N LEU A 62 -0.28 6.12 11.78
CA LEU A 62 -0.94 6.06 10.48
C LEU A 62 -2.24 6.87 10.46
N ASN A 63 -2.97 6.90 11.57
CA ASN A 63 -4.17 7.71 11.72
C ASN A 63 -3.89 9.20 11.47
N TYR A 64 -2.85 9.76 12.12
CA TYR A 64 -2.44 11.16 11.92
C TYR A 64 -1.97 11.44 10.50
N ILE A 65 -1.22 10.52 9.91
CA ILE A 65 -0.73 10.64 8.53
C ILE A 65 -1.91 10.70 7.55
N LEU A 66 -2.91 9.83 7.73
CA LEU A 66 -4.11 9.81 6.88
C LEU A 66 -4.96 11.07 7.08
N ASP A 67 -5.13 11.56 8.31
CA ASP A 67 -5.83 12.82 8.59
C ASP A 67 -5.17 14.00 7.88
N SER A 68 -3.85 14.09 7.93
CA SER A 68 -3.08 15.12 7.22
C SER A 68 -3.25 15.00 5.70
N ALA A 69 -3.05 13.82 5.15
CA ALA A 69 -3.06 13.58 3.71
C ALA A 69 -4.42 13.85 3.06
N PHE A 70 -5.51 13.57 3.77
CA PHE A 70 -6.88 13.78 3.30
C PHE A 70 -7.55 15.05 3.83
N SER A 71 -6.82 15.93 4.51
CA SER A 71 -7.36 17.13 5.14
C SER A 71 -8.10 18.10 4.18
N SER A 72 -7.76 18.06 2.89
CA SER A 72 -8.42 18.89 1.87
C SER A 72 -9.75 18.32 1.35
N PHE A 73 -10.15 17.13 1.81
CA PHE A 73 -11.40 16.48 1.40
C PHE A 73 -12.40 16.48 2.56
N SER A 74 -13.62 16.96 2.32
CA SER A 74 -14.68 16.99 3.33
C SER A 74 -15.52 15.71 3.41
N ASN A 75 -15.34 14.81 2.45
CA ASN A 75 -16.16 13.62 2.24
C ASN A 75 -15.43 12.30 2.58
N VAL A 76 -14.48 12.36 3.51
CA VAL A 76 -13.68 11.20 3.93
C VAL A 76 -14.23 10.61 5.22
N GLU A 77 -14.35 9.29 5.25
CA GLU A 77 -14.69 8.52 6.44
C GLU A 77 -13.67 7.41 6.67
N LYS A 78 -13.13 7.34 7.88
CA LYS A 78 -12.18 6.28 8.28
C LYS A 78 -12.95 5.14 8.94
N ILE A 79 -12.70 3.94 8.46
CA ILE A 79 -13.28 2.71 8.97
C ILE A 79 -12.18 1.92 9.68
N VAL A 80 -12.23 1.91 11.02
CA VAL A 80 -11.21 1.28 11.87
C VAL A 80 -11.65 -0.05 12.47
N GLU A 81 -12.97 -0.25 12.59
CA GLU A 81 -13.57 -1.50 13.09
C GLU A 81 -14.22 -2.22 11.92
N PHE A 82 -13.56 -3.24 11.42
CA PHE A 82 -14.08 -4.12 10.36
C PHE A 82 -13.50 -5.52 10.52
N ASP A 83 -14.21 -6.51 10.00
CA ASP A 83 -13.71 -7.88 9.98
C ASP A 83 -12.69 -8.05 8.86
N HIS A 84 -11.42 -8.24 9.24
CA HIS A 84 -10.31 -8.43 8.31
C HIS A 84 -10.50 -9.66 7.41
N GLU A 85 -11.22 -10.68 7.88
CA GLU A 85 -11.47 -11.90 7.10
C GLU A 85 -12.57 -11.67 6.06
N GLU A 86 -13.52 -10.79 6.31
CA GLU A 86 -14.60 -10.45 5.38
C GLU A 86 -14.18 -9.41 4.35
N GLU A 87 -13.23 -8.51 4.69
CA GLU A 87 -12.76 -7.45 3.81
C GLU A 87 -11.73 -7.92 2.78
N ARG A 88 -12.21 -8.44 1.67
CA ARG A 88 -11.35 -8.99 0.60
C ARG A 88 -10.33 -8.00 0.04
N LEU A 89 -10.64 -6.70 0.00
CA LEU A 89 -9.71 -5.69 -0.46
C LEU A 89 -8.54 -5.49 0.51
N PHE A 90 -8.79 -5.66 1.82
CA PHE A 90 -7.75 -5.60 2.82
C PHE A 90 -6.80 -6.80 2.70
N GLN A 91 -7.33 -8.01 2.56
CA GLN A 91 -6.54 -9.21 2.31
C GLN A 91 -5.70 -9.10 1.03
N VAL A 92 -6.29 -8.54 -0.03
CA VAL A 92 -5.58 -8.26 -1.29
C VAL A 92 -4.45 -7.26 -1.07
N SER A 93 -4.66 -6.21 -0.28
CA SER A 93 -3.64 -5.22 0.07
C SER A 93 -2.45 -5.85 0.78
N ASP A 94 -2.70 -6.72 1.76
CA ASP A 94 -1.65 -7.44 2.49
C ASP A 94 -0.85 -8.36 1.57
N MET A 95 -1.53 -9.11 0.73
CA MET A 95 -0.89 -9.98 -0.27
C MET A 95 0.00 -9.16 -1.23
N LEU A 96 -0.50 -8.03 -1.74
CA LEU A 96 0.25 -7.17 -2.66
C LEU A 96 1.47 -6.54 -1.98
N THR A 97 1.32 -6.11 -0.73
CA THR A 97 2.43 -5.57 0.08
C THR A 97 3.53 -6.62 0.24
N PHE A 98 3.17 -7.87 0.52
CA PHE A 98 4.13 -8.95 0.62
C PHE A 98 4.84 -9.25 -0.71
N ILE A 99 4.10 -9.31 -1.82
CA ILE A 99 4.65 -9.53 -3.17
C ILE A 99 5.61 -8.41 -3.55
N ASP A 100 5.23 -7.16 -3.32
CA ASP A 100 6.06 -6.00 -3.65
C ASP A 100 7.33 -5.93 -2.79
N LYS A 101 7.22 -6.31 -1.50
CA LYS A 101 8.38 -6.47 -0.61
C LYS A 101 9.36 -7.52 -1.16
N LEU A 102 8.87 -8.68 -1.58
CA LEU A 102 9.71 -9.72 -2.17
C LEU A 102 10.38 -9.24 -3.46
N TYR A 103 9.62 -8.59 -4.33
CA TYR A 103 10.15 -8.05 -5.58
C TYR A 103 11.23 -7.00 -5.31
N TYR A 104 10.99 -6.08 -4.39
CA TYR A 104 11.96 -5.06 -3.98
C TYR A 104 13.24 -5.68 -3.45
N LYS A 105 13.13 -6.66 -2.53
CA LYS A 105 14.29 -7.36 -1.97
C LYS A 105 15.10 -8.06 -3.06
N LYS A 106 14.46 -8.82 -3.94
CA LYS A 106 15.12 -9.52 -5.04
C LYS A 106 15.82 -8.55 -6.00
N LYS A 107 15.15 -7.47 -6.38
CA LYS A 107 15.69 -6.45 -7.28
C LYS A 107 16.92 -5.74 -6.70
N ASN A 108 16.95 -5.53 -5.39
CA ASN A 108 18.04 -4.82 -4.70
C ASN A 108 19.04 -5.77 -4.01
N HIS A 109 19.02 -7.06 -4.37
CA HIS A 109 19.92 -8.08 -3.81
C HIS A 109 19.93 -8.15 -2.28
N ILE A 110 18.77 -7.86 -1.65
CA ILE A 110 18.57 -7.96 -0.20
C ILE A 110 18.28 -9.42 0.15
N SER A 111 18.92 -9.94 1.21
CA SER A 111 18.73 -11.30 1.67
C SER A 111 17.28 -11.60 2.03
N LEU A 112 16.79 -12.75 1.57
CA LEU A 112 15.45 -13.25 1.88
C LEU A 112 15.52 -14.13 3.14
N THR A 113 14.47 -14.09 3.95
CA THR A 113 14.27 -15.09 5.02
C THR A 113 14.01 -16.46 4.43
N ASN A 114 14.14 -17.52 5.25
CA ASN A 114 13.87 -18.89 4.77
C ASN A 114 12.42 -19.04 4.26
N ALA A 115 11.44 -18.46 4.94
CA ALA A 115 10.04 -18.46 4.50
C ALA A 115 9.86 -17.73 3.15
N GLU A 116 10.49 -16.56 2.97
CA GLU A 116 10.41 -15.77 1.74
C GLU A 116 11.02 -16.49 0.53
N LYS A 117 12.04 -17.36 0.74
CA LYS A 117 12.67 -18.13 -0.35
C LYS A 117 11.73 -19.15 -0.97
N TYR A 118 10.82 -19.72 -0.18
CA TYR A 118 9.92 -20.78 -0.60
C TYR A 118 8.56 -20.28 -1.10
N PHE A 119 8.22 -19.02 -0.87
CA PHE A 119 6.87 -18.51 -1.13
C PHE A 119 6.55 -18.41 -2.63
N LEU A 120 7.45 -17.85 -3.42
CA LEU A 120 7.29 -17.69 -4.86
C LEU A 120 8.63 -17.88 -5.58
N SER A 121 8.62 -18.63 -6.68
CA SER A 121 9.75 -18.64 -7.60
C SER A 121 9.96 -17.27 -8.26
N ASN A 122 11.13 -17.03 -8.85
CA ASN A 122 11.41 -15.80 -9.58
C ASN A 122 10.48 -15.63 -10.78
N GLU A 123 10.12 -16.71 -11.45
CA GLU A 123 9.22 -16.68 -12.60
C GLU A 123 7.79 -16.35 -12.20
N GLN A 124 7.28 -16.97 -11.12
CA GLN A 124 5.97 -16.67 -10.57
C GLN A 124 5.86 -15.21 -10.15
N LEU A 125 6.85 -14.68 -9.43
CA LEU A 125 6.89 -13.30 -9.01
C LEU A 125 6.87 -12.34 -10.21
N LYS A 126 7.71 -12.60 -11.20
CA LYS A 126 7.76 -11.82 -12.45
C LYS A 126 6.42 -11.85 -13.18
N HIS A 127 5.79 -13.02 -13.29
CA HIS A 127 4.49 -13.17 -13.93
C HIS A 127 3.40 -12.35 -13.21
N ILE A 128 3.34 -12.41 -11.88
CA ILE A 128 2.39 -11.61 -11.08
C ILE A 128 2.63 -10.12 -11.31
N MET A 129 3.88 -9.65 -11.23
CA MET A 129 4.22 -8.24 -11.43
C MET A 129 3.80 -7.72 -12.81
N LEU A 130 4.03 -8.52 -13.86
CA LEU A 130 3.59 -8.19 -15.22
C LEU A 130 2.06 -8.15 -15.33
N SER A 131 1.37 -9.10 -14.70
CA SER A 131 -0.11 -9.16 -14.76
C SER A 131 -0.79 -7.97 -14.06
N LEU A 132 -0.09 -7.31 -13.12
CA LEU A 132 -0.59 -6.15 -12.37
C LEU A 132 -0.12 -4.81 -12.92
N LYS A 133 0.72 -4.81 -13.96
CA LYS A 133 1.33 -3.60 -14.51
C LYS A 133 0.30 -2.51 -14.84
N ASN A 134 -0.81 -2.88 -15.47
CA ASN A 134 -1.87 -1.93 -15.88
C ASN A 134 -2.78 -1.46 -14.72
N LYS A 135 -2.61 -2.02 -13.52
CA LYS A 135 -3.34 -1.65 -12.30
C LYS A 135 -2.57 -0.66 -11.43
N ARG A 136 -1.27 -0.55 -11.66
CA ARG A 136 -0.41 0.34 -10.88
C ARG A 136 -0.52 1.79 -11.37
N ILE A 137 -0.50 2.71 -10.41
CA ILE A 137 -0.54 4.16 -10.61
C ILE A 137 0.56 4.82 -9.80
#